data_13ceee4007a4356339eb02d15005fa59
#
_entry.id   13ceee4007a4356339eb02d15005fa59
#
_cell.length_a   1.000
_cell.length_b   1.000
_cell.length_c   1.000
_cell.angle_alpha   90.00
_cell.angle_beta   90.00
_cell.angle_gamma   90.00
#
_symmetry.space_group_name_H-M   'P 1'
#
loop_
_entity.id
_entity.type
_entity.pdbx_description
1 polymer ?
#
loop_
_entity_poly.entity_id
_entity_poly.type
_entity_poly.pdbx_seq_one_letter_code
_entity_poly.pdbx_strand_id
1 'polypeptide(L)'
;MIRVYRSNEINFKRNGVQVLDKLISNPVVSEEINGIYQLEFSIPIKDSDYIEMENIVVAPTPTNDDQAFRISHIRKSNGMYHVTCYHIFYDLNHNLIEDINIVNLGASAALEKIDKGCVNTHPFKIYTDISNKVASSRIVRYNPVRAMLGSDDNSFINRWGGEI
;
A
#
# COMPACT_ATOMS: atom_id res chain seq x y z
N MET A 1 -1.49 -1.87 -18.73
CA MET A 1 -1.23 -3.33 -18.89
C MET A 1 -1.09 -3.94 -17.50
N ILE A 2 -1.93 -4.94 -17.19
CA ILE A 2 -1.95 -5.60 -15.87
C ILE A 2 -1.00 -6.79 -15.89
N ARG A 3 -0.10 -6.87 -14.91
CA ARG A 3 1.01 -7.83 -14.86
C ARG A 3 1.17 -8.43 -13.48
N VAL A 4 1.53 -9.72 -13.40
CA VAL A 4 1.84 -10.40 -12.13
C VAL A 4 3.34 -10.52 -11.95
N TYR A 5 3.78 -10.34 -10.72
CA TYR A 5 5.15 -10.51 -10.25
C TYR A 5 5.17 -11.44 -9.04
N ARG A 6 6.32 -12.03 -8.78
CA ARG A 6 6.50 -12.81 -7.54
C ARG A 6 6.53 -11.91 -6.32
N SER A 7 6.23 -12.49 -5.16
CA SER A 7 6.10 -11.78 -3.88
C SER A 7 7.33 -10.98 -3.45
N ASN A 8 8.53 -11.38 -3.90
CA ASN A 8 9.80 -10.74 -3.56
C ASN A 8 10.33 -9.78 -4.64
N GLU A 9 9.53 -9.49 -5.69
CA GLU A 9 9.95 -8.56 -6.74
C GLU A 9 9.92 -7.11 -6.22
N ILE A 10 10.98 -6.37 -6.54
CA ILE A 10 11.14 -4.94 -6.20
C ILE A 10 11.29 -4.05 -7.44
N ASN A 11 11.36 -4.64 -8.63
CA ASN A 11 11.57 -3.93 -9.89
C ASN A 11 10.49 -4.27 -10.92
N PHE A 12 9.52 -3.41 -11.05
CA PHE A 12 8.34 -3.59 -11.91
C PHE A 12 8.51 -3.11 -13.36
N LYS A 13 9.74 -2.86 -13.82
CA LYS A 13 10.02 -2.36 -15.19
C LYS A 13 9.88 -3.42 -16.29
N ARG A 14 9.84 -4.71 -15.93
CA ARG A 14 9.68 -5.85 -16.87
C ARG A 14 8.23 -6.31 -16.89
N ASN A 15 7.91 -7.24 -17.82
CA ASN A 15 6.54 -7.77 -17.95
C ASN A 15 6.10 -8.74 -16.83
N GLY A 16 6.88 -8.93 -15.78
CA GLY A 16 6.57 -9.87 -14.72
C GLY A 16 6.65 -11.34 -15.18
N VAL A 17 5.93 -12.21 -14.47
CA VAL A 17 5.81 -13.64 -14.78
C VAL A 17 4.60 -13.94 -15.66
N GLN A 18 3.59 -13.08 -15.67
CA GLN A 18 2.39 -13.20 -16.50
C GLN A 18 1.75 -11.85 -16.78
N VAL A 19 1.19 -11.71 -18.00
CA VAL A 19 0.34 -10.57 -18.39
C VAL A 19 -1.12 -11.00 -18.32
N LEU A 20 -1.95 -10.21 -17.66
CA LEU A 20 -3.34 -10.58 -17.34
C LEU A 20 -4.40 -9.95 -18.23
N ASP A 21 -4.10 -8.95 -19.05
CA ASP A 21 -5.11 -8.10 -19.75
C ASP A 21 -6.20 -8.87 -20.49
N LYS A 22 -5.88 -10.03 -21.05
CA LYS A 22 -6.84 -10.88 -21.79
C LYS A 22 -7.41 -12.04 -20.97
N LEU A 23 -6.96 -12.22 -19.77
CA LEU A 23 -7.30 -13.36 -18.92
C LEU A 23 -8.28 -12.99 -17.80
N ILE A 24 -8.27 -11.73 -17.38
CA ILE A 24 -9.10 -11.23 -16.27
C ILE A 24 -10.39 -10.59 -16.76
N SER A 25 -11.37 -10.59 -15.88
CA SER A 25 -12.64 -9.89 -16.06
C SER A 25 -12.91 -8.96 -14.88
N ASN A 26 -13.61 -7.86 -15.17
CA ASN A 26 -14.03 -6.84 -14.20
C ASN A 26 -12.88 -6.32 -13.30
N PRO A 27 -11.75 -5.88 -13.86
CA PRO A 27 -10.72 -5.25 -13.05
C PRO A 27 -11.23 -3.90 -12.54
N VAL A 28 -11.23 -3.71 -11.23
CA VAL A 28 -11.66 -2.48 -10.57
C VAL A 28 -10.56 -2.05 -9.60
N VAL A 29 -10.09 -0.82 -9.76
CA VAL A 29 -9.26 -0.14 -8.77
C VAL A 29 -10.16 0.79 -7.97
N SER A 30 -10.16 0.64 -6.66
CA SER A 30 -10.86 1.52 -5.72
C SER A 30 -9.82 2.26 -4.88
N GLU A 31 -9.91 3.59 -4.89
CA GLU A 31 -9.03 4.47 -4.13
C GLU A 31 -9.88 5.45 -3.34
N GLU A 32 -9.72 5.46 -2.02
CA GLU A 32 -10.36 6.40 -1.11
C GLU A 32 -9.29 7.25 -0.44
N ILE A 33 -9.52 8.57 -0.38
CA ILE A 33 -8.60 9.50 0.29
C ILE A 33 -8.42 9.07 1.75
N ASN A 34 -7.18 8.82 2.15
CA ASN A 34 -6.82 8.35 3.49
C ASN A 34 -7.54 7.05 3.92
N GLY A 35 -7.99 6.28 2.96
CA GLY A 35 -8.79 5.06 3.15
C GLY A 35 -8.26 3.87 2.38
N ILE A 36 -9.18 3.09 1.81
CA ILE A 36 -8.85 1.86 1.09
C ILE A 36 -8.23 2.19 -0.27
N TYR A 37 -7.15 1.49 -0.61
CA TYR A 37 -6.57 1.47 -1.95
C TYR A 37 -6.37 0.02 -2.37
N GLN A 38 -7.25 -0.47 -3.26
CA GLN A 38 -7.30 -1.89 -3.63
C GLN A 38 -7.57 -2.09 -5.11
N LEU A 39 -7.18 -3.28 -5.60
CA LEU A 39 -7.50 -3.79 -6.92
C LEU A 39 -8.29 -5.10 -6.76
N GLU A 40 -9.41 -5.22 -7.46
CA GLU A 40 -10.20 -6.44 -7.53
C GLU A 40 -10.35 -6.90 -8.99
N PHE A 41 -10.34 -8.21 -9.21
CA PHE A 41 -10.60 -8.80 -10.52
C PHE A 41 -11.02 -10.27 -10.38
N SER A 42 -11.52 -10.83 -11.49
CA SER A 42 -11.80 -12.27 -11.58
C SER A 42 -10.98 -12.90 -12.71
N ILE A 43 -10.52 -14.14 -12.53
CA ILE A 43 -9.74 -14.89 -13.51
C ILE A 43 -10.19 -16.36 -13.55
N PRO A 44 -10.31 -16.99 -14.74
CA PRO A 44 -10.55 -18.44 -14.83
C PRO A 44 -9.43 -19.22 -14.14
N ILE A 45 -9.79 -20.25 -13.38
CA ILE A 45 -8.81 -21.07 -12.65
C ILE A 45 -7.77 -21.70 -13.57
N LYS A 46 -8.16 -22.09 -14.79
CA LYS A 46 -7.25 -22.65 -15.79
C LYS A 46 -6.14 -21.69 -16.26
N ASP A 47 -6.31 -20.39 -16.08
CA ASP A 47 -5.42 -19.34 -16.54
C ASP A 47 -4.69 -18.65 -15.36
N SER A 48 -4.79 -19.21 -14.15
CA SER A 48 -4.39 -18.57 -12.88
C SER A 48 -3.07 -19.12 -12.29
N ASP A 49 -2.17 -19.64 -13.09
CA ASP A 49 -0.93 -20.32 -12.64
C ASP A 49 -0.04 -19.48 -11.71
N TYR A 50 -0.11 -18.16 -11.82
CA TYR A 50 0.67 -17.23 -11.01
C TYR A 50 -0.18 -16.38 -10.05
N ILE A 51 -1.48 -16.71 -9.92
CA ILE A 51 -2.36 -16.06 -8.94
C ILE A 51 -2.23 -16.81 -7.61
N GLU A 52 -1.26 -16.41 -6.84
CA GLU A 52 -0.92 -16.96 -5.54
C GLU A 52 -0.93 -15.83 -4.49
N MET A 53 -1.24 -16.18 -3.25
CA MET A 53 -1.17 -15.24 -2.12
C MET A 53 0.23 -14.60 -2.06
N GLU A 54 0.27 -13.33 -1.67
CA GLU A 54 1.47 -12.50 -1.56
C GLU A 54 2.14 -12.10 -2.90
N ASN A 55 1.80 -12.70 -4.04
CA ASN A 55 2.28 -12.21 -5.33
C ASN A 55 1.76 -10.79 -5.61
N ILE A 56 2.47 -10.04 -6.45
CA ILE A 56 2.20 -8.63 -6.70
C ILE A 56 1.57 -8.47 -8.08
N VAL A 57 0.49 -7.73 -8.16
CA VAL A 57 -0.16 -7.33 -9.42
C VAL A 57 0.09 -5.84 -9.65
N VAL A 58 0.68 -5.50 -10.78
CA VAL A 58 0.83 -4.11 -11.21
C VAL A 58 -0.26 -3.78 -12.21
N ALA A 59 -1.00 -2.71 -11.94
CA ALA A 59 -2.13 -2.26 -12.73
C ALA A 59 -2.09 -0.74 -12.96
N PRO A 60 -2.56 -0.24 -14.12
CA PRO A 60 -2.74 1.19 -14.34
C PRO A 60 -3.87 1.71 -13.46
N THR A 61 -3.73 2.93 -12.98
CA THR A 61 -4.74 3.61 -12.17
C THR A 61 -5.14 4.94 -12.82
N PRO A 62 -6.35 5.47 -12.53
CA PRO A 62 -6.82 6.72 -13.15
C PRO A 62 -6.02 7.96 -12.73
N THR A 63 -5.52 7.97 -11.51
CA THR A 63 -4.89 9.14 -10.87
C THR A 63 -3.38 9.11 -10.91
N ASN A 64 -2.81 7.92 -11.01
CA ASN A 64 -1.37 7.70 -11.02
C ASN A 64 -0.99 6.78 -12.17
N ASP A 65 0.31 6.66 -12.43
CA ASP A 65 0.87 5.64 -13.30
C ASP A 65 0.59 4.22 -12.75
N ASP A 66 1.19 3.21 -13.36
CA ASP A 66 1.09 1.83 -12.89
C ASP A 66 1.41 1.71 -11.39
N GLN A 67 0.46 1.18 -10.61
CA GLN A 67 0.59 0.96 -9.17
C GLN A 67 0.69 -0.54 -8.86
N ALA A 68 1.38 -0.87 -7.78
CA ALA A 68 1.60 -2.24 -7.34
C ALA A 68 0.63 -2.62 -6.20
N PHE A 69 0.00 -3.78 -6.33
CA PHE A 69 -0.96 -4.31 -5.36
C PHE A 69 -0.57 -5.72 -4.97
N ARG A 70 -0.58 -6.05 -3.68
CA ARG A 70 -0.30 -7.39 -3.17
C ARG A 70 -1.57 -8.21 -3.07
N ILE A 71 -1.56 -9.43 -3.59
CA ILE A 71 -2.69 -10.37 -3.51
C ILE A 71 -2.89 -10.77 -2.04
N SER A 72 -4.02 -10.37 -1.46
CA SER A 72 -4.37 -10.62 -0.06
C SER A 72 -5.46 -11.64 0.12
N HIS A 73 -6.38 -11.77 -0.85
CA HIS A 73 -7.47 -12.71 -0.80
C HIS A 73 -7.73 -13.34 -2.16
N ILE A 74 -7.94 -14.66 -2.15
CA ILE A 74 -8.35 -15.43 -3.33
C ILE A 74 -9.58 -16.27 -2.91
N ARG A 75 -10.73 -15.99 -3.52
CA ARG A 75 -11.97 -16.75 -3.32
C ARG A 75 -12.31 -17.53 -4.58
N LYS A 76 -12.52 -18.83 -4.45
CA LYS A 76 -12.93 -19.70 -5.55
C LYS A 76 -14.46 -19.78 -5.63
N SER A 77 -15.01 -19.49 -6.82
CA SER A 77 -16.44 -19.63 -7.09
C SER A 77 -16.67 -19.81 -8.62
N ASN A 78 -17.57 -20.73 -8.98
CA ASN A 78 -18.03 -20.94 -10.36
C ASN A 78 -16.89 -21.06 -11.41
N GLY A 79 -15.82 -21.81 -11.08
CA GLY A 79 -14.67 -21.98 -11.99
C GLY A 79 -13.76 -20.77 -12.13
N MET A 80 -13.98 -19.73 -11.31
CA MET A 80 -13.20 -18.50 -11.27
C MET A 80 -12.51 -18.32 -9.92
N TYR A 81 -11.38 -17.65 -9.92
CA TYR A 81 -10.85 -16.97 -8.74
C TYR A 81 -11.31 -15.51 -8.75
N HIS A 82 -11.84 -15.06 -7.62
CA HIS A 82 -12.09 -13.66 -7.30
C HIS A 82 -10.95 -13.21 -6.41
N VAL A 83 -10.18 -12.26 -6.90
CA VAL A 83 -8.92 -11.84 -6.30
C VAL A 83 -9.06 -10.42 -5.79
N THR A 84 -8.67 -10.21 -4.53
CA THR A 84 -8.57 -8.88 -3.92
C THR A 84 -7.11 -8.61 -3.56
N CYS A 85 -6.59 -7.50 -4.02
CA CYS A 85 -5.22 -7.06 -3.79
C CYS A 85 -5.24 -5.69 -3.13
N TYR A 86 -4.43 -5.49 -2.10
CA TYR A 86 -4.23 -4.17 -1.50
C TYR A 86 -2.96 -3.51 -2.01
N HIS A 87 -2.97 -2.19 -2.10
CA HIS A 87 -1.80 -1.43 -2.53
C HIS A 87 -0.58 -1.80 -1.67
N ILE A 88 0.59 -1.89 -2.31
CA ILE A 88 1.80 -2.43 -1.68
C ILE A 88 2.26 -1.64 -0.44
N PHE A 89 1.87 -0.36 -0.30
CA PHE A 89 2.24 0.41 0.90
C PHE A 89 1.67 -0.21 2.19
N TYR A 90 0.59 -1.00 2.11
CA TYR A 90 0.04 -1.73 3.26
C TYR A 90 0.99 -2.81 3.81
N ASP A 91 2.06 -3.17 3.08
CA ASP A 91 3.11 -4.04 3.62
C ASP A 91 3.74 -3.43 4.88
N LEU A 92 3.70 -2.11 5.03
CA LEU A 92 4.11 -1.40 6.25
C LEU A 92 3.29 -1.77 7.49
N ASN A 93 2.11 -2.41 7.34
CA ASN A 93 1.38 -2.96 8.48
C ASN A 93 2.14 -4.06 9.23
N HIS A 94 3.09 -4.72 8.56
CA HIS A 94 3.94 -5.75 9.14
C HIS A 94 5.19 -5.20 9.85
N ASN A 95 5.34 -3.87 9.91
CA ASN A 95 6.40 -3.19 10.64
C ASN A 95 5.88 -2.62 11.95
N LEU A 96 6.77 -2.20 12.83
CA LEU A 96 6.44 -1.66 14.14
C LEU A 96 7.22 -0.37 14.39
N ILE A 97 6.56 0.58 15.03
CA ILE A 97 7.16 1.74 15.69
C ILE A 97 6.98 1.54 17.19
N GLU A 98 8.08 1.38 17.94
CA GLU A 98 8.00 1.09 19.37
C GLU A 98 7.56 2.30 20.18
N ASP A 99 8.32 3.39 20.13
CA ASP A 99 8.00 4.67 20.81
C ASP A 99 8.78 5.80 20.13
N ILE A 100 8.04 6.75 19.56
CA ILE A 100 8.62 7.99 19.04
C ILE A 100 7.88 9.20 19.64
N ASN A 101 8.65 10.21 20.02
CA ASN A 101 8.13 11.48 20.50
C ASN A 101 8.48 12.59 19.51
N ILE A 102 7.47 13.19 18.90
CA ILE A 102 7.58 14.28 17.95
C ILE A 102 7.17 15.56 18.66
N VAL A 103 8.06 16.54 18.75
CA VAL A 103 7.79 17.79 19.48
C VAL A 103 8.08 18.98 18.57
N ASN A 104 7.04 19.76 18.27
CA ASN A 104 7.13 21.00 17.49
C ASN A 104 7.90 20.82 16.16
N LEU A 105 7.57 19.78 15.40
CA LEU A 105 8.19 19.52 14.08
C LEU A 105 7.23 19.86 12.94
N GLY A 106 7.79 20.34 11.84
CA GLY A 106 7.09 20.43 10.56
C GLY A 106 6.79 19.04 9.98
N ALA A 107 5.86 18.97 9.03
CA ALA A 107 5.36 17.71 8.48
C ALA A 107 6.48 16.82 7.91
N SER A 108 7.41 17.37 7.13
CA SER A 108 8.52 16.60 6.56
C SER A 108 9.41 15.96 7.62
N ALA A 109 9.81 16.73 8.66
CA ALA A 109 10.62 16.22 9.75
C ALA A 109 9.87 15.20 10.61
N ALA A 110 8.55 15.34 10.73
CA ALA A 110 7.70 14.40 11.43
C ALA A 110 7.62 13.06 10.69
N LEU A 111 7.41 13.07 9.37
CA LEU A 111 7.42 11.87 8.54
C LEU A 111 8.78 11.16 8.56
N GLU A 112 9.88 11.93 8.44
CA GLU A 112 11.23 11.36 8.56
C GLU A 112 11.44 10.68 9.92
N LYS A 113 10.84 11.20 10.98
CA LYS A 113 10.92 10.60 12.32
C LYS A 113 10.07 9.35 12.44
N ILE A 114 8.90 9.29 11.77
CA ILE A 114 8.07 8.09 11.66
C ILE A 114 8.83 7.02 10.89
N ASP A 115 9.40 7.36 9.73
CA ASP A 115 10.21 6.47 8.89
C ASP A 115 11.39 5.84 9.65
N LYS A 116 12.20 6.67 10.30
CA LYS A 116 13.33 6.23 11.13
C LYS A 116 12.92 5.48 12.40
N GLY A 117 11.69 5.64 12.85
CA GLY A 117 11.13 4.93 14.00
C GLY A 117 10.71 3.49 13.68
N CYS A 118 10.67 3.09 12.42
CA CYS A 118 10.37 1.73 12.00
C CYS A 118 11.47 0.76 12.45
N VAL A 119 11.06 -0.33 13.12
CA VAL A 119 12.01 -1.35 13.63
C VAL A 119 12.73 -2.06 12.48
N ASN A 120 11.99 -2.39 11.41
CA ASN A 120 12.54 -3.05 10.24
C ASN A 120 12.74 -2.05 9.10
N THR A 121 13.82 -2.20 8.34
CA THR A 121 14.03 -1.44 7.10
C THR A 121 12.98 -1.80 6.06
N HIS A 122 12.59 -0.84 5.23
CA HIS A 122 11.62 -1.02 4.15
C HIS A 122 12.02 -0.23 2.89
N PRO A 123 11.55 -0.62 1.71
CA PRO A 123 11.95 0.02 0.44
C PRO A 123 11.19 1.32 0.13
N PHE A 124 10.20 1.68 0.93
CA PHE A 124 9.35 2.84 0.69
C PHE A 124 10.08 4.14 0.99
N LYS A 125 9.79 5.18 0.20
CA LYS A 125 10.22 6.56 0.45
C LYS A 125 9.01 7.38 0.83
N ILE A 126 9.14 8.15 1.89
CA ILE A 126 8.06 8.98 2.43
C ILE A 126 8.43 10.45 2.21
N TYR A 127 7.50 11.23 1.68
CA TYR A 127 7.67 12.68 1.54
C TYR A 127 6.32 13.40 1.73
N THR A 128 6.35 14.71 1.88
CA THR A 128 5.16 15.55 1.96
C THR A 128 5.44 16.93 1.36
N ASP A 129 4.42 17.56 0.82
CA ASP A 129 4.42 18.94 0.35
C ASP A 129 3.87 19.93 1.40
N ILE A 130 3.41 19.43 2.56
CA ILE A 130 2.92 20.25 3.66
C ILE A 130 4.09 21.03 4.26
N SER A 131 4.11 22.35 4.08
CA SER A 131 5.24 23.21 4.48
C SER A 131 4.97 24.12 5.67
N ASN A 132 3.70 24.36 6.01
CA ASN A 132 3.29 25.47 6.90
C ASN A 132 2.65 25.01 8.21
N LYS A 133 2.70 23.74 8.54
CA LYS A 133 2.11 23.23 9.80
C LYS A 133 3.16 22.57 10.68
N VAL A 134 3.19 23.01 11.93
CA VAL A 134 4.02 22.47 13.01
C VAL A 134 3.11 21.85 14.06
N ALA A 135 3.42 20.64 14.46
CA ALA A 135 2.64 19.92 15.47
C ALA A 135 3.52 18.99 16.33
N SER A 136 2.89 18.41 17.34
CA SER A 136 3.51 17.42 18.22
C SER A 136 2.64 16.15 18.24
N SER A 137 3.29 15.00 18.34
CA SER A 137 2.62 13.70 18.47
C SER A 137 3.50 12.73 19.25
N ARG A 138 2.90 11.76 19.91
CA ARG A 138 3.59 10.60 20.47
C ARG A 138 2.96 9.32 19.94
N ILE A 139 3.77 8.49 19.30
CA ILE A 139 3.36 7.24 18.69
C ILE A 139 4.02 6.09 19.44
N VAL A 140 3.20 5.21 20.01
CA VAL A 140 3.67 4.09 20.84
C VAL A 140 3.02 2.79 20.37
N ARG A 141 3.82 1.84 19.92
CA ARG A 141 3.38 0.52 19.46
C ARG A 141 2.37 0.56 18.31
N TYR A 142 2.62 1.44 17.32
CA TYR A 142 1.85 1.50 16.09
C TYR A 142 2.61 0.80 14.97
N ASN A 143 1.87 0.23 13.99
CA ASN A 143 2.47 0.02 12.68
C ASN A 143 2.56 1.36 11.93
N PRO A 144 3.44 1.51 10.93
CA PRO A 144 3.61 2.77 10.22
C PRO A 144 2.35 3.27 9.51
N VAL A 145 1.52 2.37 8.95
CA VAL A 145 0.25 2.77 8.30
C VAL A 145 -0.68 3.43 9.30
N ARG A 146 -0.84 2.86 10.50
CA ARG A 146 -1.63 3.46 11.57
C ARG A 146 -1.02 4.79 12.04
N ALA A 147 0.31 4.88 12.12
CA ALA A 147 0.99 6.11 12.51
C ALA A 147 0.75 7.25 11.51
N MET A 148 0.57 6.92 10.23
CA MET A 148 0.29 7.90 9.18
C MET A 148 -1.22 8.15 9.01
N LEU A 149 -2.02 7.10 8.79
CA LEU A 149 -3.43 7.15 8.39
C LEU A 149 -4.42 6.84 9.51
N GLY A 150 -3.96 6.50 10.70
CA GLY A 150 -4.84 6.09 11.79
C GLY A 150 -5.88 7.15 12.17
N SER A 151 -7.05 6.70 12.61
CA SER A 151 -8.14 7.57 13.04
C SER A 151 -7.94 8.22 14.42
N ASP A 152 -6.87 7.85 15.12
CA ASP A 152 -6.58 8.41 16.45
C ASP A 152 -5.83 9.77 16.37
N ASP A 153 -5.95 10.55 17.40
CA ASP A 153 -5.43 11.93 17.48
C ASP A 153 -3.91 12.04 17.29
N ASN A 154 -3.17 10.95 17.43
CA ASN A 154 -1.72 10.93 17.31
C ASN A 154 -1.21 10.58 15.93
N SER A 155 -2.08 10.23 14.98
CA SER A 155 -1.68 9.93 13.60
C SER A 155 -1.19 11.20 12.89
N PHE A 156 -0.37 10.99 11.86
CA PHE A 156 0.18 12.08 11.07
C PHE A 156 -0.92 12.95 10.43
N ILE A 157 -1.90 12.33 9.75
CA ILE A 157 -2.97 13.08 9.06
C ILE A 157 -3.81 13.90 10.04
N ASN A 158 -4.05 13.43 11.26
CA ASN A 158 -4.81 14.18 12.25
C ASN A 158 -4.02 15.36 12.86
N ARG A 159 -2.68 15.26 12.89
CA ARG A 159 -1.81 16.32 13.43
C ARG A 159 -1.37 17.32 12.36
N TRP A 160 -0.92 16.85 11.21
CA TRP A 160 -0.41 17.71 10.14
C TRP A 160 -1.41 17.92 9.01
N GLY A 161 -2.40 17.04 8.84
CA GLY A 161 -3.37 17.08 7.76
C GLY A 161 -2.83 16.40 6.51
N GLY A 162 -3.49 16.66 5.37
CA GLY A 162 -3.12 16.13 4.08
C GLY A 162 -3.86 14.85 3.70
N GLU A 163 -3.40 14.28 2.59
CA GLU A 163 -3.85 12.99 2.05
C GLU A 163 -2.63 12.13 1.70
N ILE A 164 -2.78 10.82 1.75
CA ILE A 164 -1.73 9.84 1.47
C ILE A 164 -2.25 8.85 0.43
#